data_b235b9407080fdd8050c195cc74a7b62
#
_entry.id   b235b9407080fdd8050c195cc74a7b62
#
_cell.length_a   1.000
_cell.length_b   1.000
_cell.length_c   1.000
_cell.angle_alpha   90.00
_cell.angle_beta   90.00
_cell.angle_gamma   90.00
#
_symmetry.space_group_name_H-M   'P 1'
#
loop_
_entity.id
_entity.type
_entity.pdbx_description
1 polymer ?
#
loop_
_entity_poly.entity_id
_entity_poly.type
_entity_poly.pdbx_seq_one_letter_code
_entity_poly.pdbx_strand_id
1 'polypeptide(L)'
;MTSGPLTTNNLNDFHVRGWVKLRAFSTEDAVAMEQVLWQRLEKYGVLREDRSTWVNIHAAGLSQRARQHRLFREAITAELRQAVDQLLGEGWRRPKDWGSLLFSFPEVDPRPWDVATSMFHWHMDPLQNIDRVRSLICFSFLSQVLPEGGGTLLVEGSHHVVSKYFAELTPELHAQKSKVKRLRFYQYHPWLKELTTGKDLDNRSDRFMADPTDVFGYPLRVVELTGEPGEVFITNASAVHATSRNCADRPRFMRVLGLHRDPDLADGALTNKSLRETT
;
A
#
# COMPACT_ATOMS: atom_id res chain seq x y z
N MET A 1 27.35 3.71 -1.66
CA MET A 1 26.00 3.21 -2.00
C MET A 1 25.95 1.79 -1.47
N THR A 2 25.01 1.47 -0.60
CA THR A 2 24.82 0.10 -0.11
C THR A 2 24.35 -0.78 -1.28
N SER A 3 25.10 -1.84 -1.56
CA SER A 3 24.67 -2.83 -2.54
C SER A 3 23.38 -3.49 -2.06
N GLY A 4 22.32 -3.46 -2.82
CA GLY A 4 21.03 -4.04 -2.46
C GLY A 4 20.19 -4.30 -3.71
N PRO A 5 18.98 -4.88 -3.57
CA PRO A 5 18.16 -5.31 -4.69
C PRO A 5 17.55 -4.14 -5.49
N LEU A 6 17.54 -2.91 -4.94
CA LEU A 6 17.00 -1.75 -5.64
C LEU A 6 18.09 -1.06 -6.46
N THR A 7 17.83 -0.92 -7.77
CA THR A 7 18.68 -0.17 -8.69
C THR A 7 18.48 1.34 -8.49
N THR A 8 19.34 2.16 -9.09
CA THR A 8 19.18 3.63 -9.10
C THR A 8 17.81 4.03 -9.70
N ASN A 9 17.35 3.34 -10.75
CA ASN A 9 16.04 3.61 -11.33
C ASN A 9 14.90 3.28 -10.35
N ASN A 10 15.00 2.16 -9.60
CA ASN A 10 14.01 1.84 -8.57
C ASN A 10 13.96 2.89 -7.46
N LEU A 11 15.11 3.40 -7.02
CA LEU A 11 15.17 4.47 -6.01
C LEU A 11 14.56 5.77 -6.53
N ASN A 12 14.83 6.11 -7.81
CA ASN A 12 14.20 7.26 -8.45
C ASN A 12 12.68 7.08 -8.62
N ASP A 13 12.23 5.91 -9.05
CA ASP A 13 10.79 5.60 -9.14
C ASP A 13 10.11 5.71 -7.77
N PHE A 14 10.74 5.20 -6.72
CA PHE A 14 10.24 5.36 -5.35
C PHE A 14 10.16 6.83 -4.96
N HIS A 15 11.16 7.63 -5.29
CA HIS A 15 11.16 9.06 -5.01
C HIS A 15 10.04 9.79 -5.75
N VAL A 16 9.87 9.53 -7.05
CA VAL A 16 8.91 10.26 -7.90
C VAL A 16 7.49 9.75 -7.67
N ARG A 17 7.28 8.44 -7.67
CA ARG A 17 5.96 7.81 -7.63
C ARG A 17 5.48 7.45 -6.22
N GLY A 18 6.42 7.30 -5.27
CA GLY A 18 6.13 6.88 -3.90
C GLY A 18 6.05 5.36 -3.72
N TRP A 19 6.50 4.57 -4.70
CA TRP A 19 6.52 3.12 -4.59
C TRP A 19 7.59 2.47 -5.48
N VAL A 20 7.96 1.25 -5.10
CA VAL A 20 8.79 0.34 -5.91
C VAL A 20 8.29 -1.08 -5.74
N LYS A 21 8.46 -1.89 -6.78
CA LYS A 21 8.07 -3.31 -6.80
C LYS A 21 9.30 -4.18 -6.92
N LEU A 22 9.34 -5.25 -6.13
CA LEU A 22 10.38 -6.28 -6.22
C LEU A 22 9.80 -7.65 -5.81
N ARG A 23 10.58 -8.71 -6.02
CA ARG A 23 10.26 -10.05 -5.49
C ARG A 23 10.90 -10.20 -4.09
N ALA A 24 10.08 -10.42 -3.08
CA ALA A 24 10.55 -10.56 -1.69
C ALA A 24 10.41 -11.97 -1.13
N PHE A 25 9.56 -12.80 -1.73
CA PHE A 25 9.37 -14.21 -1.37
C PHE A 25 9.53 -15.06 -2.62
N SER A 26 9.89 -16.34 -2.47
CA SER A 26 9.73 -17.29 -3.57
C SER A 26 8.25 -17.45 -3.92
N THR A 27 7.97 -17.79 -5.18
CA THR A 27 6.60 -18.10 -5.59
C THR A 27 6.06 -19.29 -4.80
N GLU A 28 6.92 -20.29 -4.55
CA GLU A 28 6.61 -21.49 -3.80
C GLU A 28 6.19 -21.17 -2.36
N ASP A 29 6.92 -20.30 -1.67
CA ASP A 29 6.58 -19.88 -0.31
C ASP A 29 5.26 -19.11 -0.27
N ALA A 30 5.04 -18.19 -1.21
CA ALA A 30 3.80 -17.42 -1.29
C ALA A 30 2.60 -18.35 -1.53
N VAL A 31 2.70 -19.28 -2.48
CA VAL A 31 1.66 -20.29 -2.76
C VAL A 31 1.44 -21.22 -1.56
N ALA A 32 2.50 -21.64 -0.86
CA ALA A 32 2.37 -22.44 0.35
C ALA A 32 1.67 -21.67 1.47
N MET A 33 1.93 -20.37 1.63
CA MET A 33 1.19 -19.49 2.55
C MET A 33 -0.29 -19.40 2.17
N GLU A 34 -0.61 -19.22 0.89
CA GLU A 34 -2.00 -19.21 0.40
C GLU A 34 -2.71 -20.52 0.72
N GLN A 35 -2.07 -21.67 0.50
CA GLN A 35 -2.65 -22.98 0.84
C GLN A 35 -2.98 -23.09 2.34
N VAL A 36 -2.11 -22.61 3.22
CA VAL A 36 -2.39 -22.58 4.67
C VAL A 36 -3.60 -21.70 4.98
N LEU A 37 -3.78 -20.60 4.27
CA LEU A 37 -4.94 -19.74 4.46
C LEU A 37 -6.23 -20.43 4.02
N TRP A 38 -6.23 -21.13 2.89
CA TRP A 38 -7.36 -21.92 2.42
C TRP A 38 -7.74 -23.04 3.42
N GLN A 39 -6.78 -23.83 3.90
CA GLN A 39 -7.00 -24.86 4.92
C GLN A 39 -7.64 -24.29 6.21
N ARG A 40 -7.39 -23.02 6.50
CA ARG A 40 -8.02 -22.38 7.66
C ARG A 40 -9.40 -21.83 7.33
N LEU A 41 -9.62 -21.31 6.13
CA LEU A 41 -10.92 -20.84 5.65
C LEU A 41 -11.94 -21.99 5.57
N GLU A 42 -11.50 -23.17 5.15
CA GLU A 42 -12.32 -24.38 5.13
C GLU A 42 -12.95 -24.70 6.51
N LYS A 43 -12.23 -24.40 7.61
CA LYS A 43 -12.76 -24.57 8.98
C LYS A 43 -13.88 -23.59 9.32
N TYR A 44 -14.08 -22.57 8.50
CA TYR A 44 -15.19 -21.61 8.58
C TYR A 44 -16.25 -21.88 7.50
N GLY A 45 -16.15 -23.00 6.78
CA GLY A 45 -17.08 -23.36 5.72
C GLY A 45 -16.85 -22.65 4.39
N VAL A 46 -15.70 -21.96 4.22
CA VAL A 46 -15.32 -21.29 2.97
C VAL A 46 -14.46 -22.26 2.16
N LEU A 47 -15.03 -22.89 1.14
CA LEU A 47 -14.38 -23.93 0.36
C LEU A 47 -13.74 -23.34 -0.89
N ARG A 48 -12.48 -23.75 -1.17
CA ARG A 48 -11.73 -23.23 -2.32
C ARG A 48 -12.42 -23.52 -3.65
N GLU A 49 -12.95 -24.69 -3.81
CA GLU A 49 -13.56 -25.20 -5.08
C GLU A 49 -15.06 -24.90 -5.17
N ASP A 50 -15.66 -24.30 -4.14
CA ASP A 50 -17.08 -23.96 -4.12
C ASP A 50 -17.31 -22.48 -3.87
N ARG A 51 -17.47 -21.74 -4.98
CA ARG A 51 -17.69 -20.29 -4.95
C ARG A 51 -18.99 -19.88 -4.24
N SER A 52 -19.96 -20.75 -4.13
CA SER A 52 -21.21 -20.46 -3.42
C SER A 52 -20.98 -20.20 -1.92
N THR A 53 -19.86 -20.69 -1.39
CA THR A 53 -19.41 -20.46 0.00
C THR A 53 -18.67 -19.13 0.21
N TRP A 54 -18.38 -18.38 -0.85
CA TRP A 54 -17.60 -17.14 -0.80
C TRP A 54 -18.44 -15.91 -0.47
N VAL A 55 -19.50 -16.09 0.27
CA VAL A 55 -20.43 -15.03 0.68
C VAL A 55 -20.40 -14.84 2.20
N ASN A 56 -20.54 -13.60 2.64
CA ASN A 56 -20.60 -13.26 4.07
C ASN A 56 -19.45 -13.85 4.91
N ILE A 57 -18.23 -13.78 4.38
CA ILE A 57 -17.08 -14.44 4.99
C ILE A 57 -16.69 -13.72 6.29
N HIS A 58 -16.89 -14.39 7.40
CA HIS A 58 -16.53 -13.96 8.74
C HIS A 58 -15.36 -14.79 9.29
N ALA A 59 -14.16 -14.56 8.77
CA ALA A 59 -12.95 -15.25 9.21
C ALA A 59 -12.22 -14.49 10.34
N ALA A 60 -12.95 -14.16 11.40
CA ALA A 60 -12.37 -13.47 12.55
C ALA A 60 -11.16 -14.23 13.12
N GLY A 61 -10.05 -13.54 13.30
CA GLY A 61 -8.81 -14.12 13.81
C GLY A 61 -8.03 -14.96 12.79
N LEU A 62 -8.41 -14.99 11.50
CA LEU A 62 -7.66 -15.70 10.45
C LEU A 62 -6.19 -15.26 10.42
N SER A 63 -5.93 -13.96 10.40
CA SER A 63 -4.58 -13.39 10.43
C SER A 63 -3.78 -13.83 11.66
N GLN A 64 -4.38 -13.80 12.86
CA GLN A 64 -3.73 -14.21 14.09
C GLN A 64 -3.40 -15.72 14.10
N ARG A 65 -4.30 -16.55 13.59
CA ARG A 65 -4.07 -18.00 13.51
C ARG A 65 -3.06 -18.36 12.41
N ALA A 66 -3.05 -17.64 11.30
CA ALA A 66 -2.05 -17.85 10.26
C ALA A 66 -0.63 -17.63 10.80
N ARG A 67 -0.40 -16.59 11.59
CA ARG A 67 0.91 -16.27 12.21
C ARG A 67 1.46 -17.40 13.10
N GLN A 68 0.63 -18.34 13.57
CA GLN A 68 1.09 -19.50 14.36
C GLN A 68 1.76 -20.55 13.48
N HIS A 69 1.52 -20.55 12.18
CA HIS A 69 2.15 -21.50 11.26
C HIS A 69 3.58 -21.04 10.92
N ARG A 70 4.49 -22.02 10.75
CA ARG A 70 5.94 -21.76 10.54
C ARG A 70 6.24 -20.81 9.37
N LEU A 71 5.49 -20.87 8.27
CA LEU A 71 5.68 -20.04 7.09
C LEU A 71 5.45 -18.54 7.35
N PHE A 72 4.72 -18.20 8.41
CA PHE A 72 4.42 -16.81 8.78
C PHE A 72 5.29 -16.31 9.94
N ARG A 73 6.36 -17.03 10.31
CA ARG A 73 7.25 -16.60 11.39
C ARG A 73 8.28 -15.59 10.94
N GLU A 74 8.75 -15.70 9.71
CA GLU A 74 9.71 -14.75 9.16
C GLU A 74 8.98 -13.49 8.73
N ALA A 75 9.16 -12.42 9.49
CA ALA A 75 8.51 -11.16 9.22
C ALA A 75 9.10 -10.43 8.01
N ILE A 76 10.37 -10.66 7.69
CA ILE A 76 11.07 -9.96 6.61
C ILE A 76 12.21 -10.83 6.07
N THR A 77 12.19 -11.05 4.74
CA THR A 77 13.26 -11.77 4.04
C THR A 77 14.52 -10.92 3.90
N ALA A 78 15.65 -11.55 3.53
CA ALA A 78 16.91 -10.84 3.33
C ALA A 78 16.81 -9.76 2.25
N GLU A 79 16.17 -10.09 1.13
CA GLU A 79 15.94 -9.17 -0.01
C GLU A 79 15.11 -7.98 0.40
N LEU A 80 13.99 -8.22 1.10
CA LEU A 80 13.12 -7.14 1.56
C LEU A 80 13.84 -6.25 2.59
N ARG A 81 14.67 -6.85 3.46
CA ARG A 81 15.48 -6.10 4.42
C ARG A 81 16.44 -5.15 3.73
N GLN A 82 17.21 -5.66 2.75
CA GLN A 82 18.17 -4.84 2.01
C GLN A 82 17.48 -3.69 1.25
N ALA A 83 16.30 -3.96 0.65
CA ALA A 83 15.49 -2.91 0.01
C ALA A 83 15.03 -1.84 1.01
N VAL A 84 14.61 -2.26 2.20
CA VAL A 84 14.22 -1.33 3.27
C VAL A 84 15.42 -0.53 3.78
N ASP A 85 16.59 -1.15 3.93
CA ASP A 85 17.84 -0.46 4.30
C ASP A 85 18.21 0.62 3.27
N GLN A 86 17.98 0.36 1.96
CA GLN A 86 18.22 1.34 0.91
C GLN A 86 17.23 2.52 0.96
N LEU A 87 15.99 2.32 1.41
CA LEU A 87 14.94 3.33 1.44
C LEU A 87 14.85 4.09 2.77
N LEU A 88 15.02 3.40 3.91
CA LEU A 88 14.94 4.02 5.24
C LEU A 88 16.30 4.32 5.84
N GLY A 89 17.38 3.78 5.29
CA GLY A 89 18.66 3.72 5.96
C GLY A 89 18.69 2.65 7.04
N GLU A 90 19.85 2.33 7.55
CA GLU A 90 20.00 1.36 8.64
C GLU A 90 19.34 1.85 9.94
N GLY A 91 18.99 0.90 10.81
CA GLY A 91 18.46 1.21 12.14
C GLY A 91 16.96 1.45 12.23
N TRP A 92 16.18 1.00 11.24
CA TRP A 92 14.72 0.98 11.36
C TRP A 92 14.27 -0.13 12.33
N ARG A 93 13.07 0.05 12.90
CA ARG A 93 12.52 -0.90 13.88
C ARG A 93 12.11 -2.19 13.20
N ARG A 94 12.68 -3.31 13.65
CA ARG A 94 12.24 -4.64 13.17
C ARG A 94 10.76 -4.85 13.51
N PRO A 95 9.97 -5.40 12.58
CA PRO A 95 8.58 -5.69 12.84
C PRO A 95 8.48 -6.77 13.94
N LYS A 96 7.50 -6.60 14.82
CA LYS A 96 7.26 -7.55 15.93
C LYS A 96 6.64 -8.86 15.45
N ASP A 97 5.97 -8.82 14.33
CA ASP A 97 5.28 -9.97 13.75
C ASP A 97 5.23 -9.88 12.21
N TRP A 98 4.63 -10.87 11.59
CA TRP A 98 4.52 -10.99 10.14
C TRP A 98 3.68 -9.87 9.48
N GLY A 99 2.93 -9.09 10.22
CA GLY A 99 2.01 -8.08 9.70
C GLY A 99 0.55 -8.56 9.70
N SER A 100 -0.28 -7.90 8.91
CA SER A 100 -1.71 -8.23 8.81
C SER A 100 -2.03 -8.87 7.47
N LEU A 101 -2.96 -9.83 7.49
CA LEU A 101 -3.52 -10.41 6.29
C LEU A 101 -4.65 -9.52 5.78
N LEU A 102 -4.57 -9.16 4.51
CA LEU A 102 -5.66 -8.56 3.75
C LEU A 102 -6.17 -9.59 2.74
N PHE A 103 -7.45 -9.85 2.74
CA PHE A 103 -8.07 -10.70 1.73
C PHE A 103 -9.37 -10.08 1.22
N SER A 104 -9.66 -10.31 -0.05
CA SER A 104 -10.95 -9.98 -0.65
C SER A 104 -11.37 -11.09 -1.58
N PHE A 105 -12.64 -11.44 -1.48
CA PHE A 105 -13.28 -12.40 -2.38
C PHE A 105 -13.98 -11.65 -3.52
N PRO A 106 -14.19 -12.32 -4.67
CA PRO A 106 -14.98 -11.76 -5.74
C PRO A 106 -16.33 -11.22 -5.24
N GLU A 107 -16.66 -10.00 -5.65
CA GLU A 107 -17.95 -9.41 -5.31
C GLU A 107 -19.07 -9.99 -6.19
N VAL A 108 -20.23 -10.19 -5.61
CA VAL A 108 -21.43 -10.64 -6.34
C VAL A 108 -22.09 -9.46 -7.08
N ASP A 109 -21.71 -8.24 -6.73
CA ASP A 109 -22.28 -7.01 -7.31
C ASP A 109 -21.94 -6.90 -8.80
N PRO A 110 -22.95 -6.82 -9.70
CA PRO A 110 -22.74 -6.78 -11.14
C PRO A 110 -22.23 -5.44 -11.68
N ARG A 111 -22.06 -4.43 -10.81
CA ARG A 111 -21.55 -3.11 -11.26
C ARG A 111 -20.12 -3.27 -11.79
N PRO A 112 -19.76 -2.58 -12.89
CA PRO A 112 -18.39 -2.53 -13.36
C PRO A 112 -17.42 -2.11 -12.26
N TRP A 113 -16.18 -2.58 -12.37
CA TRP A 113 -15.10 -2.09 -11.51
C TRP A 113 -14.84 -0.61 -11.79
N ASP A 114 -14.54 0.14 -10.74
CA ASP A 114 -14.14 1.54 -10.86
C ASP A 114 -13.31 1.97 -9.65
N VAL A 115 -12.65 3.12 -9.81
CA VAL A 115 -11.87 3.76 -8.74
C VAL A 115 -12.75 4.09 -7.55
N ALA A 116 -12.30 3.79 -6.33
CA ALA A 116 -13.04 4.00 -5.10
C ALA A 116 -13.56 5.45 -4.96
N THR A 117 -14.86 5.60 -4.65
CA THR A 117 -15.55 6.89 -4.60
C THR A 117 -15.64 7.50 -3.20
N SER A 118 -15.45 6.69 -2.15
CA SER A 118 -15.67 7.16 -0.78
C SER A 118 -14.40 7.67 -0.14
N MET A 119 -14.46 8.87 0.41
CA MET A 119 -13.37 9.44 1.22
C MET A 119 -12.99 8.58 2.44
N PHE A 120 -13.83 7.63 2.84
CA PHE A 120 -13.54 6.71 3.93
C PHE A 120 -12.65 5.54 3.49
N HIS A 121 -12.63 5.22 2.20
CA HIS A 121 -11.72 4.22 1.64
C HIS A 121 -10.33 4.78 1.44
N TRP A 122 -10.22 6.05 1.02
CA TRP A 122 -8.94 6.72 0.83
C TRP A 122 -8.33 7.12 2.17
N HIS A 123 -7.07 6.78 2.38
CA HIS A 123 -6.33 7.16 3.57
C HIS A 123 -4.83 7.25 3.28
N MET A 124 -4.12 7.78 4.21
CA MET A 124 -2.68 7.77 4.31
C MET A 124 -2.33 7.39 5.74
N ASP A 125 -1.26 6.65 5.93
CA ASP A 125 -0.81 6.28 7.26
C ASP A 125 -0.18 7.47 8.00
N PRO A 126 0.14 7.33 9.31
CA PRO A 126 0.34 8.48 10.18
C PRO A 126 1.33 9.48 9.57
N LEU A 127 0.82 10.68 9.48
CA LEU A 127 1.47 11.87 8.96
C LEU A 127 2.66 12.22 9.85
N GLN A 128 3.83 11.80 9.42
CA GLN A 128 5.08 12.13 10.08
C GLN A 128 5.82 13.22 9.28
N ASN A 129 6.74 13.88 9.97
CA ASN A 129 7.52 15.01 9.47
C ASN A 129 8.11 14.73 8.07
N ILE A 130 8.06 15.72 7.23
CA ILE A 130 7.94 15.74 5.79
C ILE A 130 9.27 15.55 5.06
N ASP A 131 10.39 15.88 5.71
CA ASP A 131 11.67 16.00 5.03
C ASP A 131 12.37 14.66 4.76
N ARG A 132 11.76 13.52 5.22
CA ARG A 132 12.38 12.20 5.14
C ARG A 132 11.35 11.10 4.99
N VAL A 133 11.72 10.05 4.27
CA VAL A 133 11.00 8.77 4.35
C VAL A 133 11.22 8.19 5.73
N ARG A 134 10.18 8.19 6.55
CA ARG A 134 10.23 7.65 7.93
C ARG A 134 9.47 6.35 8.10
N SER A 135 8.58 6.06 7.16
CA SER A 135 7.73 4.87 7.22
C SER A 135 7.45 4.35 5.83
N LEU A 136 7.41 3.05 5.73
CA LEU A 136 7.06 2.31 4.54
C LEU A 136 5.87 1.40 4.83
N ILE A 137 5.08 1.11 3.80
CA ILE A 137 4.10 0.03 3.82
C ILE A 137 4.51 -0.96 2.75
N CYS A 138 4.61 -2.24 3.13
CA CYS A 138 4.88 -3.34 2.23
C CYS A 138 3.58 -4.11 1.97
N PHE A 139 3.12 -4.12 0.72
CA PHE A 139 2.00 -4.93 0.25
C PHE A 139 2.57 -6.15 -0.49
N SER A 140 2.56 -7.32 0.16
CA SER A 140 3.14 -8.55 -0.40
C SER A 140 2.03 -9.48 -0.87
N PHE A 141 2.13 -9.98 -2.10
CA PHE A 141 1.13 -10.85 -2.69
C PHE A 141 1.39 -12.31 -2.34
N LEU A 142 0.37 -12.98 -1.82
CA LEU A 142 0.38 -14.42 -1.55
C LEU A 142 -0.37 -15.19 -2.64
N SER A 143 -1.31 -14.54 -3.31
CA SER A 143 -1.98 -15.02 -4.53
C SER A 143 -1.73 -14.04 -5.68
N GLN A 144 -1.99 -14.47 -6.91
CA GLN A 144 -1.99 -13.58 -8.06
C GLN A 144 -3.08 -12.51 -7.90
N VAL A 145 -2.73 -11.26 -8.17
CA VAL A 145 -3.65 -10.12 -8.18
C VAL A 145 -3.70 -9.55 -9.59
N LEU A 146 -4.77 -9.84 -10.29
CA LEU A 146 -5.04 -9.35 -11.65
C LEU A 146 -5.60 -7.92 -11.60
N PRO A 147 -5.59 -7.19 -12.73
CA PRO A 147 -6.37 -5.94 -12.83
C PRO A 147 -7.82 -6.16 -12.41
N GLU A 148 -8.39 -5.20 -11.70
CA GLU A 148 -9.74 -5.26 -11.12
C GLU A 148 -9.92 -6.38 -10.06
N GLY A 149 -8.84 -7.02 -9.67
CA GLY A 149 -8.82 -8.13 -8.72
C GLY A 149 -8.74 -7.71 -7.24
N GLY A 150 -9.10 -6.49 -6.93
CA GLY A 150 -9.09 -5.97 -5.56
C GLY A 150 -7.70 -5.57 -5.06
N GLY A 151 -6.79 -5.24 -5.96
CA GLY A 151 -5.49 -4.67 -5.63
C GLY A 151 -5.64 -3.36 -4.84
N THR A 152 -4.70 -3.01 -3.99
CA THR A 152 -4.71 -1.71 -3.33
C THR A 152 -4.58 -0.61 -4.38
N LEU A 153 -5.48 0.38 -4.35
CA LEU A 153 -5.33 1.60 -5.15
C LEU A 153 -4.33 2.51 -4.47
N LEU A 154 -3.38 3.04 -5.23
CA LEU A 154 -2.38 4.00 -4.77
C LEU A 154 -2.42 5.23 -5.67
N VAL A 155 -2.31 6.42 -5.09
CA VAL A 155 -2.11 7.66 -5.85
C VAL A 155 -0.62 7.91 -5.98
N GLU A 156 -0.05 7.64 -7.17
CA GLU A 156 1.35 7.95 -7.47
C GLU A 156 1.64 9.44 -7.23
N GLY A 157 2.79 9.76 -6.67
CA GLY A 157 3.23 11.14 -6.40
C GLY A 157 2.55 11.84 -5.22
N SER A 158 1.49 11.26 -4.65
CA SER A 158 0.69 11.92 -3.61
C SER A 158 1.45 12.19 -2.31
N HIS A 159 2.48 11.43 -1.99
CA HIS A 159 3.34 11.67 -0.82
C HIS A 159 3.99 13.06 -0.87
N HIS A 160 4.30 13.59 -2.04
CA HIS A 160 4.80 14.96 -2.21
C HIS A 160 3.73 16.01 -1.87
N VAL A 161 2.50 15.79 -2.37
CA VAL A 161 1.37 16.71 -2.11
C VAL A 161 0.97 16.65 -0.64
N VAL A 162 1.02 15.47 -0.02
CA VAL A 162 0.82 15.30 1.43
C VAL A 162 1.90 16.08 2.18
N SER A 163 3.17 15.94 1.78
CA SER A 163 4.29 16.67 2.36
C SER A 163 4.09 18.18 2.28
N LYS A 164 3.76 18.69 1.10
CA LYS A 164 3.46 20.11 0.89
C LYS A 164 2.33 20.60 1.80
N TYR A 165 1.20 19.89 1.82
CA TYR A 165 0.04 20.22 2.67
C TYR A 165 0.43 20.37 4.14
N PHE A 166 1.19 19.40 4.67
CA PHE A 166 1.59 19.41 6.07
C PHE A 166 2.58 20.51 6.41
N ALA A 167 3.47 20.87 5.45
CA ALA A 167 4.39 22.01 5.63
C ALA A 167 3.67 23.36 5.70
N GLU A 168 2.49 23.46 5.13
CA GLU A 168 1.69 24.69 5.08
C GLU A 168 0.64 24.79 6.20
N LEU A 169 0.53 23.77 7.05
CA LEU A 169 -0.42 23.82 8.17
C LEU A 169 -0.01 24.85 9.22
N THR A 170 -0.99 25.63 9.66
CA THR A 170 -0.80 26.48 10.85
C THR A 170 -0.66 25.66 12.13
N PRO A 171 -0.06 26.19 13.21
CA PRO A 171 0.04 25.50 14.50
C PRO A 171 -1.31 24.98 14.99
N GLU A 172 -2.39 25.76 14.83
CA GLU A 172 -3.74 25.40 15.25
C GLU A 172 -4.28 24.18 14.46
N LEU A 173 -3.96 24.10 13.15
CA LEU A 173 -4.34 22.98 12.33
C LEU A 173 -3.48 21.74 12.63
N HIS A 174 -2.20 21.92 12.94
CA HIS A 174 -1.34 20.83 13.41
C HIS A 174 -1.89 20.18 14.68
N ALA A 175 -2.43 20.94 15.60
CA ALA A 175 -3.03 20.46 16.84
C ALA A 175 -4.36 19.70 16.64
N GLN A 176 -4.98 19.78 15.47
CA GLN A 176 -6.23 19.08 15.17
C GLN A 176 -6.07 17.57 15.08
N LYS A 177 -7.17 16.84 15.32
CA LYS A 177 -7.23 15.38 15.13
C LYS A 177 -6.89 14.98 13.69
N SER A 178 -6.23 13.84 13.52
CA SER A 178 -5.82 13.32 12.20
C SER A 178 -6.98 13.25 11.20
N LYS A 179 -8.19 12.90 11.66
CA LYS A 179 -9.39 12.89 10.81
C LYS A 179 -9.70 14.28 10.20
N VAL A 180 -9.58 15.35 11.00
CA VAL A 180 -9.82 16.73 10.52
C VAL A 180 -8.78 17.12 9.48
N LYS A 181 -7.51 16.87 9.76
CA LYS A 181 -6.41 17.16 8.82
C LYS A 181 -6.59 16.40 7.51
N ARG A 182 -6.96 15.12 7.56
CA ARG A 182 -7.22 14.31 6.36
C ARG A 182 -8.40 14.84 5.55
N LEU A 183 -9.52 15.19 6.18
CA LEU A 183 -10.67 15.75 5.47
C LEU A 183 -10.34 17.09 4.79
N ARG A 184 -9.52 17.93 5.42
CA ARG A 184 -9.03 19.17 4.83
C ARG A 184 -8.07 18.92 3.68
N PHE A 185 -7.20 17.93 3.80
CA PHE A 185 -6.30 17.51 2.72
C PHE A 185 -7.09 17.14 1.45
N TYR A 186 -8.21 16.41 1.56
CA TYR A 186 -9.03 16.08 0.39
C TYR A 186 -9.68 17.31 -0.27
N GLN A 187 -9.78 18.42 0.44
CA GLN A 187 -10.26 19.70 -0.11
C GLN A 187 -9.13 20.61 -0.60
N TYR A 188 -7.87 20.20 -0.43
CA TYR A 188 -6.71 21.02 -0.70
C TYR A 188 -6.48 21.30 -2.19
N HIS A 189 -6.94 20.38 -3.07
CA HIS A 189 -6.90 20.54 -4.52
C HIS A 189 -8.17 19.98 -5.16
N PRO A 190 -8.70 20.60 -6.26
CA PRO A 190 -9.91 20.11 -6.96
C PRO A 190 -9.84 18.63 -7.36
N TRP A 191 -8.71 18.16 -7.87
CA TRP A 191 -8.49 16.77 -8.25
C TRP A 191 -8.63 15.79 -7.06
N LEU A 192 -8.06 16.13 -5.88
CA LEU A 192 -8.20 15.33 -4.66
C LEU A 192 -9.66 15.29 -4.18
N LYS A 193 -10.34 16.43 -4.25
CA LYS A 193 -11.75 16.52 -3.91
C LYS A 193 -12.59 15.64 -4.84
N GLU A 194 -12.38 15.74 -6.14
CA GLU A 194 -13.06 14.94 -7.16
C GLU A 194 -12.79 13.43 -6.95
N LEU A 195 -11.54 13.03 -6.72
CA LEU A 195 -11.18 11.64 -6.43
C LEU A 195 -11.95 11.07 -5.23
N THR A 196 -12.08 11.85 -4.15
CA THR A 196 -12.59 11.34 -2.87
C THR A 196 -14.10 11.56 -2.69
N THR A 197 -14.75 12.38 -3.50
CA THR A 197 -16.19 12.73 -3.37
C THR A 197 -17.00 12.65 -4.65
N GLY A 198 -16.38 12.53 -5.80
CA GLY A 198 -17.04 12.56 -7.11
C GLY A 198 -17.77 11.26 -7.44
N LYS A 199 -18.92 11.03 -6.81
CA LYS A 199 -19.74 9.83 -7.02
C LYS A 199 -20.42 9.75 -8.38
N ASP A 200 -20.60 10.89 -9.03
CA ASP A 200 -21.44 11.05 -10.23
C ASP A 200 -20.59 11.16 -11.51
N LEU A 201 -19.30 10.81 -11.44
CA LEU A 201 -18.43 10.79 -12.61
C LEU A 201 -18.55 9.46 -13.31
N ASP A 202 -18.96 9.49 -14.56
CA ASP A 202 -18.81 8.36 -15.46
C ASP A 202 -17.31 8.17 -15.77
N ASN A 203 -16.86 6.92 -15.89
CA ASN A 203 -15.51 6.56 -16.29
C ASN A 203 -14.40 7.14 -15.37
N ARG A 204 -14.54 6.99 -14.07
CA ARG A 204 -13.52 7.43 -13.10
C ARG A 204 -12.15 6.79 -13.35
N SER A 205 -12.12 5.55 -13.84
CA SER A 205 -10.89 4.87 -14.23
C SER A 205 -10.15 5.66 -15.31
N ASP A 206 -10.83 6.12 -16.37
CA ASP A 206 -10.20 6.95 -17.40
C ASP A 206 -9.74 8.30 -16.82
N ARG A 207 -10.54 8.90 -15.94
CA ARG A 207 -10.23 10.19 -15.33
C ARG A 207 -9.01 10.16 -14.42
N PHE A 208 -8.82 9.09 -13.64
CA PHE A 208 -7.81 9.05 -12.59
C PHE A 208 -6.64 8.10 -12.86
N MET A 209 -6.78 7.14 -13.79
CA MET A 209 -5.77 6.11 -14.03
C MET A 209 -5.07 6.22 -15.38
N ALA A 210 -5.66 6.86 -16.39
CA ALA A 210 -5.03 6.96 -17.72
C ALA A 210 -3.78 7.85 -17.67
N ASP A 211 -3.94 9.16 -17.66
CA ASP A 211 -2.85 10.11 -17.70
C ASP A 211 -2.61 10.79 -16.35
N PRO A 212 -1.35 11.03 -15.96
CA PRO A 212 -1.04 11.82 -14.78
C PRO A 212 -1.59 13.25 -14.89
N THR A 213 -2.18 13.73 -13.81
CA THR A 213 -2.63 15.12 -13.68
C THR A 213 -1.64 15.89 -12.81
N ASP A 214 -1.23 17.06 -13.26
CA ASP A 214 -0.41 17.95 -12.41
C ASP A 214 -1.21 18.47 -11.22
N VAL A 215 -0.68 18.25 -10.03
CA VAL A 215 -1.24 18.74 -8.77
C VAL A 215 -0.11 19.40 -7.99
N PHE A 216 -0.06 20.72 -8.03
CA PHE A 216 1.01 21.53 -7.42
C PHE A 216 2.43 21.20 -7.94
N GLY A 217 2.58 20.89 -9.20
CA GLY A 217 3.86 20.54 -9.83
C GLY A 217 4.24 19.05 -9.68
N TYR A 218 3.34 18.23 -9.13
CA TYR A 218 3.56 16.79 -9.02
C TYR A 218 2.57 16.02 -9.90
N PRO A 219 3.03 15.07 -10.73
CA PRO A 219 2.15 14.24 -11.55
C PRO A 219 1.47 13.19 -10.67
N LEU A 220 0.15 13.29 -10.52
CA LEU A 220 -0.67 12.34 -9.77
C LEU A 220 -1.47 11.44 -10.71
N ARG A 221 -1.50 10.16 -10.40
CA ARG A 221 -2.33 9.15 -11.08
C ARG A 221 -2.68 8.05 -10.09
N VAL A 222 -3.87 7.50 -10.19
CA VAL A 222 -4.24 6.28 -9.46
C VAL A 222 -3.69 5.07 -10.19
N VAL A 223 -3.10 4.14 -9.45
CA VAL A 223 -2.69 2.82 -9.94
C VAL A 223 -3.27 1.74 -9.03
N GLU A 224 -3.67 0.61 -9.62
CA GLU A 224 -3.98 -0.59 -8.86
C GLU A 224 -2.71 -1.42 -8.71
N LEU A 225 -2.39 -1.82 -7.49
CA LEU A 225 -1.24 -2.68 -7.21
C LEU A 225 -1.59 -4.11 -7.58
N THR A 226 -1.07 -4.56 -8.72
CA THR A 226 -1.29 -5.90 -9.28
C THR A 226 0.03 -6.67 -9.39
N GLY A 227 -0.02 -8.01 -9.34
CA GLY A 227 1.20 -8.80 -9.46
C GLY A 227 1.05 -10.27 -9.12
N GLU A 228 2.21 -10.93 -9.11
CA GLU A 228 2.35 -12.36 -8.92
C GLU A 228 2.65 -12.74 -7.46
N PRO A 229 2.36 -13.98 -7.04
CA PRO A 229 2.75 -14.47 -5.73
C PRO A 229 4.23 -14.27 -5.46
N GLY A 230 4.57 -13.75 -4.27
CA GLY A 230 5.95 -13.45 -3.87
C GLY A 230 6.43 -12.04 -4.21
N GLU A 231 5.70 -11.29 -5.04
CA GLU A 231 6.01 -9.88 -5.28
C GLU A 231 5.55 -8.99 -4.12
N VAL A 232 6.25 -7.88 -3.93
CA VAL A 232 5.93 -6.87 -2.93
C VAL A 232 6.02 -5.48 -3.53
N PHE A 233 5.02 -4.66 -3.25
CA PHE A 233 5.14 -3.22 -3.39
C PHE A 233 5.59 -2.62 -2.06
N ILE A 234 6.70 -1.90 -2.09
CA ILE A 234 7.14 -1.05 -0.99
C ILE A 234 6.69 0.36 -1.31
N THR A 235 5.84 0.92 -0.47
CA THR A 235 5.26 2.25 -0.69
C THR A 235 5.67 3.21 0.41
N ASN A 236 5.78 4.49 0.09
CA ASN A 236 5.86 5.55 1.08
C ASN A 236 4.54 5.56 1.88
N ALA A 237 4.62 5.49 3.20
CA ALA A 237 3.43 5.43 4.06
C ALA A 237 2.54 6.70 3.96
N SER A 238 3.10 7.81 3.51
CA SER A 238 2.34 9.04 3.26
C SER A 238 1.60 9.03 1.92
N ALA A 239 1.87 8.06 1.03
CA ALA A 239 1.12 7.96 -0.22
C ALA A 239 -0.35 7.65 0.05
N VAL A 240 -1.23 8.38 -0.62
CA VAL A 240 -2.68 8.18 -0.49
C VAL A 240 -3.06 6.86 -1.14
N HIS A 241 -3.78 6.00 -0.43
CA HIS A 241 -4.18 4.70 -0.92
C HIS A 241 -5.59 4.31 -0.45
N ALA A 242 -6.17 3.32 -1.12
CA ALA A 242 -7.50 2.83 -0.82
C ALA A 242 -7.63 1.33 -1.11
N THR A 243 -8.65 0.70 -0.55
CA THR A 243 -9.10 -0.62 -1.00
C THR A 243 -9.84 -0.49 -2.32
N SER A 244 -9.76 -1.50 -3.19
CA SER A 244 -10.61 -1.63 -4.37
C SER A 244 -11.53 -2.84 -4.26
N ARG A 245 -12.55 -2.87 -5.12
CA ARG A 245 -13.43 -4.03 -5.29
C ARG A 245 -12.64 -5.16 -5.96
N ASN A 246 -13.00 -6.39 -5.65
CA ASN A 246 -12.51 -7.56 -6.38
C ASN A 246 -13.60 -8.00 -7.37
N CYS A 247 -13.42 -7.66 -8.64
CA CYS A 247 -14.29 -8.04 -9.75
C CYS A 247 -13.68 -9.18 -10.58
N ALA A 248 -12.49 -9.68 -10.20
CA ALA A 248 -11.89 -10.87 -10.80
C ALA A 248 -12.63 -12.15 -10.39
N ASP A 249 -12.20 -13.26 -10.95
CA ASP A 249 -12.78 -14.56 -10.73
C ASP A 249 -12.19 -15.35 -9.54
N ARG A 250 -11.25 -14.75 -8.80
CA ARG A 250 -10.47 -15.39 -7.72
C ARG A 250 -10.28 -14.49 -6.51
N PRO A 251 -10.14 -15.07 -5.32
CA PRO A 251 -9.80 -14.30 -4.14
C PRO A 251 -8.38 -13.73 -4.21
N ARG A 252 -8.22 -12.56 -3.63
CA ARG A 252 -6.92 -11.95 -3.37
C ARG A 252 -6.51 -12.23 -1.93
N PHE A 253 -5.29 -12.77 -1.75
CA PHE A 253 -4.62 -12.84 -0.46
C PHE A 253 -3.35 -12.01 -0.51
N MET A 254 -3.23 -11.09 0.42
CA MET A 254 -2.13 -10.16 0.50
C MET A 254 -1.75 -9.90 1.96
N ARG A 255 -0.48 -9.64 2.18
CA ARG A 255 0.03 -9.19 3.46
C ARG A 255 0.23 -7.68 3.42
N VAL A 256 -0.07 -6.98 4.51
CA VAL A 256 0.37 -5.60 4.75
C VAL A 256 1.29 -5.56 5.97
N LEU A 257 2.44 -4.88 5.82
CA LEU A 257 3.42 -4.70 6.87
C LEU A 257 3.90 -3.26 6.88
N GLY A 258 3.64 -2.55 8.00
CA GLY A 258 4.21 -1.23 8.24
C GLY A 258 5.62 -1.34 8.80
N LEU A 259 6.55 -0.55 8.26
CA LEU A 259 7.94 -0.47 8.70
C LEU A 259 8.26 0.99 9.04
N HIS A 260 8.92 1.21 10.16
CA HIS A 260 9.17 2.55 10.68
C HIS A 260 10.63 2.72 11.05
N ARG A 261 11.17 3.89 10.71
CA ARG A 261 12.47 4.31 11.22
C ARG A 261 12.38 4.52 12.73
N ASP A 262 13.45 4.18 13.45
CA ASP A 262 13.52 4.51 14.87
C ASP A 262 13.66 6.03 15.04
N PRO A 263 12.76 6.70 15.78
CA PRO A 263 12.84 8.14 15.99
C PRO A 263 14.09 8.58 16.75
N ASP A 264 14.69 7.67 17.53
CA ASP A 264 15.84 7.96 18.37
C ASP A 264 17.18 7.82 17.62
N LEU A 265 17.15 7.35 16.37
CA LEU A 265 18.38 7.23 15.57
C LEU A 265 18.69 8.54 14.83
N ALA A 266 19.91 9.03 15.08
CA ALA A 266 20.43 10.24 14.46
C ALA A 266 20.48 10.17 12.94
N ASP A 267 20.40 11.32 12.35
CA ASP A 267 20.16 11.67 10.96
C ASP A 267 21.26 11.31 9.96
N GLY A 268 21.52 10.03 9.70
CA GLY A 268 22.46 9.57 8.68
C GLY A 268 21.86 9.19 7.32
N ALA A 269 20.55 9.25 7.13
CA ALA A 269 19.89 8.73 5.94
C ALA A 269 19.43 9.82 4.96
N LEU A 270 19.37 9.42 3.69
CA LEU A 270 18.99 10.18 2.52
C LEU A 270 17.88 11.21 2.80
N THR A 271 18.24 12.48 2.73
CA THR A 271 17.28 13.58 2.67
C THR A 271 16.76 13.67 1.24
N ASN A 272 15.53 14.12 1.04
CA ASN A 272 15.00 14.47 -0.30
C ASN A 272 15.93 15.44 -1.06
N LYS A 273 16.87 16.07 -0.37
CA LYS A 273 17.87 16.98 -0.92
C LYS A 273 19.06 16.24 -1.55
N SER A 274 19.51 15.12 -0.98
CA SER A 274 20.64 14.34 -1.52
C SER A 274 20.29 13.58 -2.81
N LEU A 275 19.01 13.32 -3.05
CA LEU A 275 18.55 12.68 -4.30
C LEU A 275 18.41 13.70 -5.45
N ARG A 276 18.30 14.99 -5.16
CA ARG A 276 18.25 16.06 -6.18
C ARG A 276 19.62 16.53 -6.68
N GLU A 277 20.70 16.24 -5.94
CA GLU A 277 22.06 16.65 -6.30
C GLU A 277 22.80 15.61 -7.17
N THR A 278 22.16 14.49 -7.51
CA THR A 278 22.70 13.42 -8.35
C THR A 278 22.03 13.32 -9.72
N THR A 279 21.21 14.27 -10.10
CA THR A 279 20.69 14.50 -11.47
C THR A 279 21.29 15.80 -11.99
#